data_c6df6ef22e23e79a7d94f94b71cb71ff
#
_entry.id   c6df6ef22e23e79a7d94f94b71cb71ff
#
_cell.length_a   1.000
_cell.length_b   1.000
_cell.length_c   1.000
_cell.angle_alpha   90.00
_cell.angle_beta   90.00
_cell.angle_gamma   90.00
#
_symmetry.space_group_name_H-M   'P 1'
#
loop_
_entity.id
_entity.type
_entity.pdbx_description
1 polymer ?
#
loop_
_entity_poly.entity_id
_entity_poly.type
_entity_poly.pdbx_seq_one_letter_code
_entity_poly.pdbx_strand_id
1 'polypeptide(L)'
;MVTVLLAEDDADIRFLVTLKLTQAGYQVRGFGDGLSAAADAREHPPDLAILDIMMPGMSGLEVCRELRKVPATAKIPVIMLTALAHEADIKAGLAAGADDYIVKPFNTRDFTTRVSAVLARVQANGARPSEFVRSNPDPPDLAPPSGGG
;
A
#
# COMPACT_ATOMS: atom_id res chain seq x y z
N MET A 1 -0.01 13.79 -11.44
CA MET A 1 -0.41 13.80 -10.02
C MET A 1 -0.53 12.36 -9.52
N VAL A 2 -0.02 12.10 -8.35
CA VAL A 2 -0.08 10.76 -7.75
C VAL A 2 -1.50 10.47 -7.30
N THR A 3 -2.01 9.32 -7.71
CA THR A 3 -3.37 8.87 -7.39
C THR A 3 -3.29 7.74 -6.36
N VAL A 4 -4.03 7.88 -5.27
CA VAL A 4 -4.06 6.91 -4.18
C VAL A 4 -5.45 6.29 -4.09
N LEU A 5 -5.49 4.96 -4.09
CA LEU A 5 -6.70 4.20 -3.81
C LEU A 5 -6.74 3.92 -2.32
N LEU A 6 -7.84 4.28 -1.66
CA LEU A 6 -8.00 4.05 -0.23
C LEU A 6 -9.22 3.18 0.03
N ALA A 7 -9.02 2.05 0.69
CA ALA A 7 -10.11 1.18 1.10
C ALA A 7 -10.14 1.12 2.62
N GLU A 8 -11.18 1.69 3.23
CA GLU A 8 -11.33 1.82 4.66
C GLU A 8 -12.81 1.89 4.99
N ASP A 9 -13.32 0.96 5.78
CA ASP A 9 -14.76 0.92 6.08
C ASP A 9 -15.19 1.93 7.14
N ASP A 10 -14.28 2.40 8.01
CA ASP A 10 -14.59 3.44 8.98
C ASP A 10 -14.60 4.79 8.27
N ALA A 11 -15.77 5.42 8.22
CA ALA A 11 -15.93 6.67 7.48
C ALA A 11 -15.09 7.81 8.05
N ASP A 12 -14.91 7.86 9.36
CA ASP A 12 -14.12 8.92 10.00
C ASP A 12 -12.64 8.79 9.67
N ILE A 13 -12.13 7.57 9.71
CA ILE A 13 -10.73 7.32 9.37
C ILE A 13 -10.52 7.56 7.87
N ARG A 14 -11.45 7.11 7.04
CA ARG A 14 -11.39 7.35 5.61
C ARG A 14 -11.34 8.85 5.29
N PHE A 15 -12.15 9.63 6.00
CA PHE A 15 -12.17 11.08 5.82
C PHE A 15 -10.84 11.71 6.24
N LEU A 16 -10.33 11.32 7.41
CA LEU A 16 -9.07 11.85 7.92
C LEU A 16 -7.90 11.55 7.00
N VAL A 17 -7.79 10.31 6.56
CA VAL A 17 -6.72 9.89 5.67
C VAL A 17 -6.81 10.62 4.33
N THR A 18 -8.02 10.71 3.79
CA THR A 18 -8.25 11.44 2.53
C THR A 18 -7.81 12.90 2.67
N LEU A 19 -8.20 13.53 3.77
CA LEU A 19 -7.84 14.93 4.01
C LEU A 19 -6.32 15.11 4.06
N LYS A 20 -5.63 14.27 4.82
CA LYS A 20 -4.18 14.40 4.97
C LYS A 20 -3.44 14.15 3.66
N LEU A 21 -3.87 13.16 2.91
CA LEU A 21 -3.25 12.88 1.61
C LEU A 21 -3.53 13.98 0.61
N THR A 22 -4.75 14.53 0.60
CA THR A 22 -5.09 15.63 -0.28
C THR A 22 -4.26 16.87 0.04
N GLN A 23 -4.07 17.16 1.33
CA GLN A 23 -3.22 18.27 1.76
C GLN A 23 -1.76 18.07 1.33
N ALA A 24 -1.34 16.83 1.21
CA ALA A 24 0.03 16.51 0.78
C ALA A 24 0.18 16.52 -0.74
N GLY A 25 -0.90 16.79 -1.48
CA GLY A 25 -0.84 16.91 -2.93
C GLY A 25 -1.25 15.69 -3.70
N TYR A 26 -1.77 14.66 -3.04
CA TYR A 26 -2.21 13.44 -3.70
C TYR A 26 -3.70 13.51 -4.05
N GLN A 27 -4.08 12.78 -5.10
CA GLN A 27 -5.48 12.64 -5.47
C GLN A 27 -5.96 11.29 -4.90
N VAL A 28 -7.07 11.31 -4.15
CA VAL A 28 -7.53 10.12 -3.43
C VAL A 28 -8.88 9.66 -3.94
N ARG A 29 -9.00 8.35 -4.18
CA ARG A 29 -10.28 7.70 -4.44
C ARG A 29 -10.55 6.77 -3.27
N GLY A 30 -11.60 7.04 -2.50
CA GLY A 30 -11.92 6.32 -1.27
C GLY A 30 -13.11 5.39 -1.42
N PHE A 31 -13.00 4.21 -0.81
CA PHE A 31 -14.06 3.20 -0.82
C PHE A 31 -14.23 2.61 0.57
N GLY A 32 -15.45 2.24 0.90
CA GLY A 32 -15.76 1.66 2.21
C GLY A 32 -15.73 0.14 2.24
N ASP A 33 -15.43 -0.51 1.12
CA ASP A 33 -15.39 -1.97 1.06
C ASP A 33 -14.35 -2.42 0.04
N GLY A 34 -13.90 -3.67 0.22
CA GLY A 34 -12.81 -4.20 -0.60
C GLY A 34 -13.23 -4.52 -2.03
N LEU A 35 -14.47 -4.94 -2.21
CA LEU A 35 -14.93 -5.31 -3.54
C LEU A 35 -14.96 -4.12 -4.48
N SER A 36 -15.52 -3.00 -3.99
CA SER A 36 -15.57 -1.76 -4.77
C SER A 36 -14.18 -1.22 -5.06
N ALA A 37 -13.28 -1.30 -4.07
CA ALA A 37 -11.90 -0.83 -4.23
C ALA A 37 -11.18 -1.66 -5.29
N ALA A 38 -11.32 -2.99 -5.24
CA ALA A 38 -10.66 -3.86 -6.21
C ALA A 38 -11.17 -3.61 -7.63
N ALA A 39 -12.48 -3.41 -7.77
CA ALA A 39 -13.07 -3.12 -9.08
C ALA A 39 -12.55 -1.81 -9.65
N ASP A 40 -12.48 -0.77 -8.81
CA ASP A 40 -11.98 0.53 -9.26
C ASP A 40 -10.52 0.45 -9.66
N ALA A 41 -9.73 -0.29 -8.92
CA ALA A 41 -8.30 -0.42 -9.21
C ALA A 41 -8.05 -1.10 -10.56
N ARG A 42 -8.91 -2.06 -10.91
CA ARG A 42 -8.78 -2.73 -12.20
C ARG A 42 -9.11 -1.81 -13.36
N GLU A 43 -10.11 -0.95 -13.20
CA GLU A 43 -10.49 -0.01 -14.26
C GLU A 43 -9.55 1.18 -14.34
N HIS A 44 -9.07 1.64 -13.18
CA HIS A 44 -8.24 2.84 -13.09
C HIS A 44 -7.07 2.55 -12.15
N PRO A 45 -6.01 1.87 -12.63
CA PRO A 45 -4.88 1.53 -11.76
C PRO A 45 -4.30 2.76 -11.06
N PRO A 46 -4.27 2.75 -9.71
CA PRO A 46 -3.69 3.86 -8.96
C PRO A 46 -2.17 3.77 -8.88
N ASP A 47 -1.54 4.82 -8.36
CA ASP A 47 -0.10 4.82 -8.11
C ASP A 47 0.24 4.18 -6.77
N LEU A 48 -0.72 4.09 -5.86
CA LEU A 48 -0.55 3.52 -4.53
C LEU A 48 -1.91 3.06 -4.02
N ALA A 49 -1.95 1.94 -3.33
CA ALA A 49 -3.15 1.46 -2.66
C ALA A 49 -2.92 1.41 -1.14
N ILE A 50 -3.85 1.95 -0.39
CA ILE A 50 -3.86 1.88 1.08
C ILE A 50 -5.10 1.11 1.47
N LEU A 51 -4.92 -0.02 2.14
CA LEU A 51 -5.99 -0.99 2.37
C LEU A 51 -6.10 -1.35 3.84
N ASP A 52 -7.30 -1.29 4.40
CA ASP A 52 -7.57 -1.87 5.71
C ASP A 52 -7.79 -3.37 5.52
N ILE A 53 -7.24 -4.17 6.40
CA ILE A 53 -7.44 -5.62 6.33
C ILE A 53 -8.87 -5.98 6.72
N MET A 54 -9.39 -5.33 7.78
CA MET A 54 -10.71 -5.69 8.31
C MET A 54 -11.81 -4.87 7.64
N MET A 55 -12.34 -5.40 6.55
CA MET A 55 -13.47 -4.78 5.84
C MET A 55 -14.52 -5.84 5.54
N PRO A 56 -15.80 -5.43 5.44
CA PRO A 56 -16.84 -6.38 5.07
C PRO A 56 -16.63 -6.87 3.64
N GLY A 57 -17.04 -8.11 3.39
CA GLY A 57 -16.90 -8.74 2.09
C GLY A 57 -15.46 -9.15 1.82
N MET A 58 -14.78 -8.41 0.97
CA MET A 58 -13.39 -8.70 0.61
C MET A 58 -12.44 -7.95 1.55
N SER A 59 -11.55 -8.69 2.22
CA SER A 59 -10.59 -8.10 3.14
C SER A 59 -9.47 -7.40 2.36
N GLY A 60 -8.69 -6.56 3.08
CA GLY A 60 -7.54 -5.92 2.46
C GLY A 60 -6.50 -6.91 1.95
N LEU A 61 -6.34 -8.04 2.64
CA LEU A 61 -5.43 -9.09 2.17
C LEU A 61 -5.89 -9.64 0.83
N GLU A 62 -7.19 -9.87 0.71
CA GLU A 62 -7.75 -10.40 -0.54
C GLU A 62 -7.64 -9.38 -1.67
N VAL A 63 -7.89 -8.10 -1.36
CA VAL A 63 -7.73 -7.03 -2.36
C VAL A 63 -6.29 -7.01 -2.86
N CYS A 64 -5.34 -7.07 -1.95
CA CYS A 64 -3.92 -7.05 -2.31
C CYS A 64 -3.57 -8.23 -3.21
N ARG A 65 -4.03 -9.42 -2.86
CA ARG A 65 -3.78 -10.61 -3.68
C ARG A 65 -4.38 -10.47 -5.07
N GLU A 66 -5.60 -9.91 -5.15
CA GLU A 66 -6.23 -9.68 -6.45
C GLU A 66 -5.45 -8.70 -7.31
N LEU A 67 -4.95 -7.62 -6.70
CA LEU A 67 -4.12 -6.66 -7.43
C LEU A 67 -2.86 -7.32 -7.99
N ARG A 68 -2.26 -8.23 -7.24
CA ARG A 68 -1.03 -8.90 -7.66
C ARG A 68 -1.22 -9.87 -8.82
N LYS A 69 -2.45 -10.34 -9.05
CA LYS A 69 -2.73 -11.31 -10.12
C LYS A 69 -2.88 -10.67 -11.49
N VAL A 70 -3.21 -9.40 -11.56
CA VAL A 70 -3.50 -8.71 -12.81
C VAL A 70 -2.30 -7.87 -13.23
N PRO A 71 -1.77 -8.03 -14.46
CA PRO A 71 -0.58 -7.29 -14.88
C PRO A 71 -0.67 -5.78 -14.70
N ALA A 72 -1.84 -5.19 -14.94
CA ALA A 72 -2.00 -3.74 -14.83
C ALA A 72 -1.85 -3.23 -13.41
N THR A 73 -2.06 -4.08 -12.39
CA THR A 73 -2.01 -3.68 -10.99
C THR A 73 -0.97 -4.46 -10.18
N ALA A 74 -0.26 -5.40 -10.81
CA ALA A 74 0.63 -6.31 -10.09
C ALA A 74 1.78 -5.60 -9.38
N LYS A 75 2.18 -4.43 -9.86
CA LYS A 75 3.34 -3.72 -9.33
C LYS A 75 2.97 -2.47 -8.53
N ILE A 76 1.70 -2.24 -8.28
CA ILE A 76 1.26 -1.08 -7.50
C ILE A 76 1.72 -1.28 -6.04
N PRO A 77 2.41 -0.29 -5.45
CA PRO A 77 2.76 -0.41 -4.03
C PRO A 77 1.52 -0.41 -3.15
N VAL A 78 1.54 -1.22 -2.10
CA VAL A 78 0.41 -1.39 -1.20
C VAL A 78 0.86 -1.16 0.23
N ILE A 79 0.10 -0.34 0.96
CA ILE A 79 0.29 -0.13 2.40
C ILE A 79 -0.95 -0.66 3.11
N MET A 80 -0.76 -1.56 4.07
CA MET A 80 -1.87 -2.00 4.91
C MET A 80 -2.04 -0.99 6.06
N LEU A 81 -3.27 -0.57 6.32
CA LEU A 81 -3.60 0.36 7.40
C LEU A 81 -4.70 -0.28 8.22
N THR A 82 -4.37 -0.83 9.39
CA THR A 82 -5.31 -1.67 10.11
C THR A 82 -5.04 -1.67 11.63
N ALA A 83 -6.05 -2.06 12.41
CA ALA A 83 -5.91 -2.21 13.85
C ALA A 83 -5.21 -3.51 14.24
N LEU A 84 -5.01 -4.44 13.31
CA LEU A 84 -4.38 -5.72 13.60
C LEU A 84 -2.89 -5.52 13.81
N ALA A 85 -2.42 -5.71 15.06
CA ALA A 85 -1.07 -5.36 15.46
C ALA A 85 -0.18 -6.56 15.82
N HIS A 86 -0.70 -7.77 15.75
CA HIS A 86 0.09 -8.96 16.09
C HIS A 86 1.10 -9.26 14.98
N GLU A 87 2.23 -9.84 15.38
CA GLU A 87 3.29 -10.19 14.44
C GLU A 87 2.78 -11.08 13.32
N ALA A 88 1.88 -12.02 13.64
CA ALA A 88 1.31 -12.91 12.63
C ALA A 88 0.49 -12.14 11.60
N ASP A 89 -0.23 -11.09 12.04
CA ASP A 89 -1.01 -10.25 11.13
C ASP A 89 -0.11 -9.47 10.18
N ILE A 90 0.98 -8.93 10.72
CA ILE A 90 1.93 -8.16 9.92
C ILE A 90 2.59 -9.07 8.88
N LYS A 91 2.98 -10.27 9.29
CA LYS A 91 3.58 -11.23 8.36
C LYS A 91 2.60 -11.63 7.26
N ALA A 92 1.32 -11.81 7.62
CA ALA A 92 0.30 -12.15 6.64
C ALA A 92 0.11 -11.03 5.61
N GLY A 93 0.15 -9.77 6.07
CA GLY A 93 0.03 -8.62 5.18
C GLY A 93 1.19 -8.55 4.20
N LEU A 94 2.40 -8.70 4.70
CA LEU A 94 3.59 -8.67 3.85
C LEU A 94 3.61 -9.86 2.90
N ALA A 95 3.19 -11.04 3.36
CA ALA A 95 3.12 -12.23 2.52
C ALA A 95 2.09 -12.09 1.41
N ALA A 96 1.03 -11.31 1.63
CA ALA A 96 0.03 -11.04 0.60
C ALA A 96 0.55 -10.09 -0.47
N GLY A 97 1.69 -9.45 -0.22
CA GLY A 97 2.34 -8.57 -1.18
C GLY A 97 2.36 -7.10 -0.80
N ALA A 98 2.06 -6.76 0.46
CA ALA A 98 2.11 -5.37 0.91
C ALA A 98 3.57 -4.91 1.03
N ASP A 99 3.78 -3.63 0.77
CA ASP A 99 5.10 -3.02 0.84
C ASP A 99 5.35 -2.34 2.19
N ASP A 100 4.30 -2.02 2.94
CA ASP A 100 4.41 -1.47 4.28
C ASP A 100 3.15 -1.80 5.06
N TYR A 101 3.21 -1.64 6.39
CA TYR A 101 2.13 -2.02 7.29
C TYR A 101 2.06 -0.98 8.40
N ILE A 102 0.94 -0.28 8.50
CA ILE A 102 0.73 0.77 9.49
C ILE A 102 -0.40 0.37 10.43
N VAL A 103 -0.12 0.39 11.73
CA VAL A 103 -1.08 -0.04 12.75
C VAL A 103 -1.85 1.16 13.29
N LYS A 104 -3.16 1.04 13.40
CA LYS A 104 -4.03 2.06 14.02
C LYS A 104 -4.01 1.89 15.54
N PRO A 105 -4.10 2.96 16.33
CA PRO A 105 -4.12 4.35 15.88
C PRO A 105 -2.74 4.79 15.42
N PHE A 106 -2.69 5.68 14.45
CA PHE A 106 -1.45 6.14 13.87
C PHE A 106 -1.30 7.64 14.01
N ASN A 107 -0.05 8.09 13.97
CA ASN A 107 0.27 9.51 13.94
C ASN A 107 0.18 9.96 12.50
N THR A 108 -0.57 11.05 12.21
CA THR A 108 -0.80 11.48 10.84
C THR A 108 0.48 11.92 10.13
N ARG A 109 1.42 12.51 10.88
CA ARG A 109 2.70 12.90 10.30
C ARG A 109 3.52 11.67 9.91
N ASP A 110 3.56 10.67 10.79
CA ASP A 110 4.26 9.43 10.51
C ASP A 110 3.65 8.73 9.30
N PHE A 111 2.32 8.72 9.24
CA PHE A 111 1.59 8.12 8.13
C PHE A 111 1.98 8.75 6.79
N THR A 112 1.95 10.09 6.70
CA THR A 112 2.28 10.77 5.44
C THR A 112 3.76 10.59 5.09
N THR A 113 4.63 10.53 6.09
CA THR A 113 6.05 10.26 5.86
C THR A 113 6.26 8.88 5.25
N ARG A 114 5.54 7.88 5.75
CA ARG A 114 5.66 6.51 5.22
C ARG A 114 5.11 6.40 3.82
N VAL A 115 4.01 7.09 3.53
CA VAL A 115 3.45 7.14 2.16
C VAL A 115 4.50 7.73 1.21
N SER A 116 5.09 8.85 1.58
CA SER A 116 6.13 9.48 0.76
C SER A 116 7.33 8.57 0.55
N ALA A 117 7.72 7.85 1.59
CA ALA A 117 8.88 6.95 1.53
C ALA A 117 8.63 5.81 0.55
N VAL A 118 7.43 5.22 0.57
CA VAL A 118 7.09 4.14 -0.36
C VAL A 118 7.09 4.64 -1.80
N LEU A 119 6.48 5.80 -2.04
CA LEU A 119 6.44 6.38 -3.38
C LEU A 119 7.84 6.76 -3.87
N ALA A 120 8.68 7.29 -2.99
CA ALA A 120 10.04 7.68 -3.36
C ALA A 120 10.87 6.47 -3.78
N ARG A 121 10.70 5.34 -3.11
CA ARG A 121 11.44 4.12 -3.47
C ARG A 121 11.04 3.62 -4.85
N VAL A 122 9.75 3.70 -5.18
CA VAL A 122 9.27 3.29 -6.49
C VAL A 122 9.86 4.18 -7.57
N GLN A 123 9.84 5.50 -7.36
CA GLN A 123 10.38 6.45 -8.33
C GLN A 123 11.89 6.30 -8.50
N ALA A 124 12.61 6.11 -7.39
CA ALA A 124 14.07 6.01 -7.43
C ALA A 124 14.54 4.77 -8.18
N ASN A 125 13.80 3.68 -8.10
CA ASN A 125 14.20 2.41 -8.69
C ASN A 125 13.50 2.08 -10.01
N GLY A 126 12.54 2.91 -10.40
CA GLY A 126 11.73 2.62 -11.58
C GLY A 126 10.85 1.40 -11.42
N ALA A 127 10.71 0.90 -10.18
CA ALA A 127 9.94 -0.29 -9.87
C ALA A 127 9.55 -0.26 -8.42
N ARG A 128 8.53 -1.05 -8.04
CA ARG A 128 8.14 -1.19 -6.64
C ARG A 128 9.27 -1.84 -5.85
N PRO A 129 9.35 -1.54 -4.53
CA PRO A 129 10.40 -2.14 -3.69
C PRO A 129 10.44 -3.66 -3.72
N SER A 130 9.28 -4.33 -3.68
CA SER A 130 9.25 -5.79 -3.69
C SER A 130 9.74 -6.37 -5.01
N GLU A 131 9.48 -5.69 -6.11
CA GLU A 131 9.96 -6.11 -7.41
C GLU A 131 11.47 -5.93 -7.51
N PHE A 132 11.96 -4.82 -7.00
CA PHE A 132 13.40 -4.55 -6.97
C PHE A 132 14.15 -5.63 -6.17
N VAL A 133 13.62 -5.99 -5.01
CA VAL A 133 14.24 -7.01 -4.16
C VAL A 133 14.31 -8.36 -4.88
N ARG A 134 13.25 -8.69 -5.62
CA ARG A 134 13.26 -9.94 -6.37
C ARG A 134 14.27 -9.95 -7.51
N SER A 135 14.53 -8.77 -8.08
CA SER A 135 15.51 -8.65 -9.16
C SER A 135 16.94 -8.61 -8.64
N ASN A 136 17.13 -8.11 -7.41
CA ASN A 136 18.43 -7.94 -6.80
C ASN A 136 18.42 -8.61 -5.43
N PRO A 137 18.58 -9.88 -5.39
CA PRO A 137 18.43 -10.63 -4.13
C PRO A 137 19.43 -10.29 -3.05
N ASP A 138 20.48 -9.57 -3.35
CA ASP A 138 21.39 -9.17 -2.38
C ASP A 138 21.19 -7.84 -1.83
N PRO A 139 21.25 -7.28 -1.72
CA PRO A 139 21.08 -6.20 -1.27
C PRO A 139 21.11 -5.46 -0.80
N PRO A 140 21.49 -5.08 -1.01
CA PRO A 140 21.52 -4.45 -0.64
C PRO A 140 21.45 -4.00 0.08
N ASP A 141 21.72 -3.92 0.26
CA ASP A 141 21.57 -3.77 0.85
C ASP A 141 21.86 -3.65 1.14
N LEU A 142 22.43 -3.55 0.94
CA LEU A 142 22.67 -3.74 0.90
C LEU A 142 23.29 -3.90 0.60
N ALA A 143 24.00 -3.80 0.34
CA ALA A 143 24.42 -4.12 -0.20
C ALA A 143 25.17 -4.16 -0.62
N PRO A 144 25.92 -4.07 -0.72
CA PRO A 144 26.45 -4.16 -1.27
C PRO A 144 27.01 -4.34 -1.78
N PRO A 145 27.61 -4.35 -1.99
CA PRO A 145 27.79 -4.59 -2.58
C PRO A 145 27.92 -4.95 -3.10
N SER A 146 27.99 -4.98 -3.34
CA SER A 146 27.55 -5.47 -3.78
C SER A 146 27.06 -5.55 -4.03
N GLY A 147 27.02 -5.48 -4.06
CA GLY A 147 26.16 -5.74 -4.19
C GLY A 147 25.43 -5.40 -4.20
N GLY A 148 25.35 -5.08 -4.21
CA GLY A 148 24.43 -4.94 -4.14
C GLY A 148 23.76 -4.54 -3.98
N GLY A 149 23.70 -4.33 -3.91
CA GLY A 149 22.91 -4.22 -3.67
C GLY A 149 22.71 -4.03 -3.50
#